data_8e313851de7026df284dac17bdea1f2f
#
_entry.id   8e313851de7026df284dac17bdea1f2f
#
_cell.length_a   1.000
_cell.length_b   1.000
_cell.length_c   1.000
_cell.angle_alpha   90.00
_cell.angle_beta   90.00
_cell.angle_gamma   90.00
#
_symmetry.space_group_name_H-M   'P 1'
#
loop_
_entity.id
_entity.type
_entity.pdbx_description
1 polymer ?
#
loop_
_entity_poly.entity_id
_entity_poly.type
_entity_poly.pdbx_seq_one_letter_code
_entity_poly.pdbx_strand_id
1 'polypeptide(L)'
;MIKKLLKELISKCSALPFYSVSIAIAWVGMKHFCGICGASFPDYGAELALYQMLLQMQHRGQLSAGITVLKENEPFLLRTHKNLGLVNNVFHAEHKGKFSSIMQKFSSRKGIGHVRYATCGADDVEYAQPVEHFHGLKNRWFSLAFNGNIANYPKIKSSLEEKNYHFVRENDTEAIMLLLSKSLKEKETIVGAFSNLAGILDGAYCLSFMNAEGTLVGARDPLGLRPLCYAEKEGKVAFASESIALQSIGFEEIHDIEPGKMLIQEKDSFRIEEFAKSERRAHCFFEWVYFAHAASKIEGKLVYEVRYALGKELAKQEKQNIDKNCVVVAVPDSSTPAGNGFAEALGIPLREGLIRNRYVGRTFIEAKDRAERVKSKFSLIKEVFAGKKVFLIEDSIVRGTTLKSLVSFIKKFGSPKEIHVRVSCPPILSPCFYGIDMSTKKELIAAELGADESTIAKELGVDSLSYQTISGLINALGLKEKNLCLACLNGDYPTQAGKENALNDSGTGRKC
;
A
#
# COMPACT_ATOMS: atom_id res chain seq x y z
N MET A 1 -43.32 -31.28 -0.97
CA MET A 1 -42.74 -31.69 0.31
C MET A 1 -41.84 -30.60 0.94
N ILE A 2 -40.98 -29.94 0.19
CA ILE A 2 -40.05 -28.91 0.70
C ILE A 2 -40.74 -27.61 1.18
N LYS A 3 -41.87 -27.18 0.56
CA LYS A 3 -42.63 -25.98 1.00
C LYS A 3 -43.39 -26.16 2.33
N LYS A 4 -43.61 -27.39 2.79
CA LYS A 4 -44.28 -27.69 4.06
C LYS A 4 -43.29 -27.67 5.22
N LEU A 5 -42.03 -28.10 4.99
CA LEU A 5 -40.93 -28.06 5.98
C LEU A 5 -40.44 -26.62 6.26
N LEU A 6 -40.43 -25.74 5.25
CA LEU A 6 -40.08 -24.34 5.43
C LEU A 6 -41.12 -23.54 6.24
N LYS A 7 -42.39 -23.88 6.14
CA LYS A 7 -43.47 -23.22 6.96
C LYS A 7 -43.42 -23.67 8.43
N GLU A 8 -43.06 -24.91 8.72
CA GLU A 8 -42.90 -25.37 10.11
C GLU A 8 -41.64 -24.84 10.82
N LEU A 9 -40.56 -24.54 10.08
CA LEU A 9 -39.37 -23.89 10.63
C LEU A 9 -39.59 -22.40 10.96
N ILE A 10 -40.43 -21.72 10.18
CA ILE A 10 -40.73 -20.29 10.39
C ILE A 10 -41.71 -20.07 11.56
N SER A 11 -42.58 -21.03 11.86
CA SER A 11 -43.56 -20.88 12.95
C SER A 11 -43.01 -21.20 14.35
N LYS A 12 -41.81 -21.74 14.48
CA LYS A 12 -41.16 -22.04 15.79
C LYS A 12 -40.13 -21.01 16.26
N CYS A 13 -39.90 -19.91 15.49
CA CYS A 13 -38.92 -18.87 15.83
C CYS A 13 -39.55 -17.53 16.28
N SER A 14 -40.74 -17.54 16.90
CA SER A 14 -41.38 -16.32 17.40
C SER A 14 -41.35 -16.18 18.91
N ALA A 15 -40.22 -16.46 19.57
CA ALA A 15 -40.03 -16.09 20.98
C ALA A 15 -38.55 -16.18 21.39
N LEU A 16 -37.68 -15.28 20.90
CA LEU A 16 -36.44 -14.93 21.55
C LEU A 16 -36.02 -13.51 21.13
N PRO A 17 -35.52 -12.67 22.04
CA PRO A 17 -35.17 -11.29 21.73
C PRO A 17 -33.96 -11.24 20.78
N PHE A 18 -34.02 -10.33 19.79
CA PHE A 18 -32.98 -10.04 18.85
C PHE A 18 -31.70 -9.58 19.59
N TYR A 19 -30.81 -10.50 19.89
CA TYR A 19 -29.40 -10.20 20.05
C TYR A 19 -28.75 -10.33 18.66
N SER A 20 -28.36 -9.21 18.10
CA SER A 20 -27.53 -9.15 16.92
C SER A 20 -26.17 -9.80 17.26
N VAL A 21 -26.00 -11.06 16.89
CA VAL A 21 -24.71 -11.70 16.87
C VAL A 21 -24.00 -11.19 15.62
N SER A 22 -23.28 -10.07 15.80
CA SER A 22 -22.26 -9.64 14.83
C SER A 22 -21.17 -10.70 14.81
N ILE A 23 -21.23 -11.63 13.88
CA ILE A 23 -20.11 -12.51 13.59
C ILE A 23 -19.05 -11.63 12.94
N ALA A 24 -18.12 -11.14 13.75
CA ALA A 24 -16.91 -10.51 13.28
C ALA A 24 -16.05 -11.61 12.59
N ILE A 25 -16.24 -11.74 11.27
CA ILE A 25 -15.37 -12.57 10.44
C ILE A 25 -14.02 -11.85 10.42
N ALA A 26 -13.08 -12.35 11.22
CA ALA A 26 -11.71 -11.87 11.22
C ALA A 26 -11.07 -12.14 9.85
N TRP A 27 -10.99 -11.13 9.02
CA TRP A 27 -10.29 -11.12 7.75
C TRP A 27 -8.78 -11.15 7.98
N VAL A 28 -8.14 -12.30 7.73
CA VAL A 28 -6.68 -12.45 7.75
C VAL A 28 -6.17 -12.45 6.32
N GLY A 29 -5.86 -11.29 5.80
CA GLY A 29 -5.14 -11.08 4.54
C GLY A 29 -4.17 -9.91 4.71
N MET A 30 -2.92 -10.04 4.24
CA MET A 30 -1.99 -8.90 4.23
C MET A 30 -2.61 -7.75 3.44
N LYS A 31 -2.78 -6.60 4.05
CA LYS A 31 -3.35 -5.37 3.51
C LYS A 31 -2.22 -4.47 3.02
N HIS A 32 -2.40 -3.88 1.84
CA HIS A 32 -1.38 -3.08 1.14
C HIS A 32 -1.86 -1.64 0.96
N PHE A 33 -0.96 -0.77 0.47
CA PHE A 33 -1.19 0.65 0.37
C PHE A 33 -1.92 1.06 -0.89
N CYS A 34 -2.61 2.21 -0.80
CA CYS A 34 -3.16 2.92 -1.95
C CYS A 34 -2.05 3.46 -2.88
N GLY A 35 -2.41 3.76 -4.12
CA GLY A 35 -1.59 4.52 -5.07
C GLY A 35 -2.40 5.68 -5.62
N ILE A 36 -1.76 6.84 -5.73
CA ILE A 36 -2.33 8.05 -6.31
C ILE A 36 -1.55 8.50 -7.53
N CYS A 37 -2.21 9.18 -8.45
CA CYS A 37 -1.57 9.86 -9.57
C CYS A 37 -2.37 11.09 -10.01
N GLY A 38 -1.74 11.95 -10.81
CA GLY A 38 -2.37 13.06 -11.49
C GLY A 38 -1.64 13.36 -12.78
N ALA A 39 -2.36 13.87 -13.78
CA ALA A 39 -1.83 14.25 -15.07
C ALA A 39 -2.47 15.55 -15.57
N SER A 40 -1.65 16.39 -16.20
CA SER A 40 -2.06 17.59 -16.93
C SER A 40 -1.26 17.70 -18.21
N PHE A 41 -1.96 17.64 -19.35
CA PHE A 41 -1.36 17.65 -20.68
C PHE A 41 -1.88 18.81 -21.52
N PRO A 42 -1.08 19.36 -22.44
CA PRO A 42 -1.55 20.41 -23.37
C PRO A 42 -2.70 19.90 -24.24
N ASP A 43 -2.63 18.63 -24.66
CA ASP A 43 -3.63 17.95 -25.47
C ASP A 43 -4.44 16.93 -24.65
N TYR A 44 -5.49 16.36 -25.26
CA TYR A 44 -6.27 15.28 -24.68
C TYR A 44 -5.42 14.02 -24.49
N GLY A 45 -5.84 13.13 -23.57
CA GLY A 45 -5.17 11.84 -23.31
C GLY A 45 -4.78 11.64 -21.85
N ALA A 46 -5.11 12.57 -20.95
CA ALA A 46 -4.85 12.40 -19.52
C ALA A 46 -5.56 11.17 -18.96
N GLU A 47 -6.77 10.84 -19.42
CA GLU A 47 -7.54 9.66 -19.00
C GLU A 47 -6.81 8.35 -19.31
N LEU A 48 -6.16 8.26 -20.46
CA LEU A 48 -5.39 7.07 -20.84
C LEU A 48 -4.09 6.98 -20.03
N ALA A 49 -3.42 8.10 -19.81
CA ALA A 49 -2.24 8.18 -18.96
C ALA A 49 -2.56 7.77 -17.53
N LEU A 50 -3.67 8.24 -16.96
CA LEU A 50 -4.14 7.84 -15.62
C LEU A 50 -4.41 6.34 -15.55
N TYR A 51 -5.11 5.76 -16.55
CA TYR A 51 -5.32 4.32 -16.62
C TYR A 51 -4.00 3.54 -16.63
N GLN A 52 -3.02 3.94 -17.45
CA GLN A 52 -1.71 3.29 -17.55
C GLN A 52 -0.93 3.39 -16.23
N MET A 53 -0.90 4.57 -15.60
CA MET A 53 -0.26 4.79 -14.30
C MET A 53 -0.89 3.93 -13.21
N LEU A 54 -2.22 3.86 -13.16
CA LEU A 54 -2.94 3.04 -12.17
C LEU A 54 -2.67 1.56 -12.39
N LEU A 55 -2.55 1.10 -13.64
CA LEU A 55 -2.23 -0.29 -13.95
C LEU A 55 -0.83 -0.67 -13.44
N GLN A 56 0.16 0.20 -13.59
CA GLN A 56 1.51 0.00 -13.05
C GLN A 56 1.54 -0.01 -11.51
N MET A 57 0.60 0.71 -10.88
CA MET A 57 0.46 0.75 -9.42
C MET A 57 -0.54 -0.26 -8.86
N GLN A 58 -1.04 -1.22 -9.67
CA GLN A 58 -2.03 -2.21 -9.25
C GLN A 58 -1.60 -3.03 -8.02
N HIS A 59 -0.31 -3.27 -7.83
CA HIS A 59 0.25 -3.96 -6.67
C HIS A 59 -0.02 -3.20 -5.36
N ARG A 60 -0.19 -1.87 -5.41
CA ARG A 60 -0.51 -1.02 -4.24
C ARG A 60 -1.98 -1.12 -3.83
N GLY A 61 -2.90 -1.36 -4.77
CA GLY A 61 -4.33 -1.46 -4.47
C GLY A 61 -5.08 -2.35 -5.44
N GLN A 62 -5.87 -3.29 -4.92
CA GLN A 62 -6.61 -4.27 -5.71
C GLN A 62 -8.12 -4.29 -5.42
N LEU A 63 -8.58 -3.49 -4.44
CA LEU A 63 -9.99 -3.48 -4.04
C LEU A 63 -10.85 -2.60 -4.93
N SER A 64 -10.35 -1.43 -5.28
CA SER A 64 -11.04 -0.51 -6.20
C SER A 64 -10.05 0.35 -6.97
N ALA A 65 -10.49 0.88 -8.10
CA ALA A 65 -9.78 1.86 -8.90
C ALA A 65 -10.72 2.97 -9.34
N GLY A 66 -10.18 4.15 -9.62
CA GLY A 66 -10.98 5.26 -10.15
C GLY A 66 -10.14 6.40 -10.67
N ILE A 67 -10.74 7.19 -11.52
CA ILE A 67 -10.23 8.47 -12.02
C ILE A 67 -11.29 9.56 -11.90
N THR A 68 -10.85 10.79 -11.73
CA THR A 68 -11.66 12.00 -11.95
C THR A 68 -10.97 12.86 -13.00
N VAL A 69 -11.70 13.33 -13.99
CA VAL A 69 -11.21 14.19 -15.07
C VAL A 69 -11.94 15.53 -15.11
N LEU A 70 -11.26 16.55 -15.62
CA LEU A 70 -11.84 17.88 -15.83
C LEU A 70 -12.55 17.95 -17.20
N LYS A 71 -13.81 18.44 -17.22
CA LYS A 71 -14.63 18.61 -18.42
C LYS A 71 -14.99 20.11 -18.59
N GLU A 72 -14.11 20.86 -19.21
CA GLU A 72 -14.21 22.34 -19.27
C GLU A 72 -15.50 22.86 -19.92
N ASN A 73 -16.10 22.10 -20.83
CA ASN A 73 -17.27 22.51 -21.64
C ASN A 73 -18.56 21.73 -21.29
N GLU A 74 -18.61 21.09 -20.13
CA GLU A 74 -19.79 20.35 -19.66
C GLU A 74 -20.40 20.98 -18.42
N PRO A 75 -21.70 20.79 -18.13
CA PRO A 75 -22.34 21.28 -16.90
C PRO A 75 -21.69 20.75 -15.63
N PHE A 76 -21.27 19.48 -15.67
CA PHE A 76 -20.52 18.84 -14.60
C PHE A 76 -19.03 18.88 -14.94
N LEU A 77 -18.32 19.85 -14.34
CA LEU A 77 -16.92 20.13 -14.64
C LEU A 77 -15.97 19.02 -14.18
N LEU A 78 -16.30 18.31 -13.11
CA LEU A 78 -15.57 17.10 -12.68
C LEU A 78 -16.40 15.87 -13.00
N ARG A 79 -15.75 14.87 -13.59
CA ARG A 79 -16.37 13.60 -13.91
C ARG A 79 -15.56 12.44 -13.34
N THR A 80 -16.20 11.63 -12.50
CA THR A 80 -15.57 10.51 -11.82
C THR A 80 -16.04 9.18 -12.40
N HIS A 81 -15.08 8.29 -12.71
CA HIS A 81 -15.30 6.88 -13.01
C HIS A 81 -14.56 6.03 -11.99
N LYS A 82 -15.27 5.26 -11.18
CA LYS A 82 -14.69 4.40 -10.16
C LYS A 82 -15.57 3.19 -9.89
N ASN A 83 -14.95 2.08 -9.50
CA ASN A 83 -15.68 0.87 -9.09
C ASN A 83 -14.77 -0.04 -8.26
N LEU A 84 -15.36 -1.07 -7.67
CA LEU A 84 -14.63 -2.18 -7.06
C LEU A 84 -13.96 -3.04 -8.13
N GLY A 85 -12.80 -3.59 -7.79
CA GLY A 85 -12.03 -4.50 -8.64
C GLY A 85 -10.68 -3.95 -9.09
N LEU A 86 -9.98 -4.76 -9.89
CA LEU A 86 -8.71 -4.40 -10.51
C LEU A 86 -8.92 -3.31 -11.57
N VAL A 87 -7.88 -2.56 -11.89
CA VAL A 87 -7.91 -1.49 -12.90
C VAL A 87 -8.50 -2.00 -14.21
N ASN A 88 -8.05 -3.14 -14.72
CA ASN A 88 -8.59 -3.73 -15.96
C ASN A 88 -10.10 -4.02 -15.88
N ASN A 89 -10.60 -4.47 -14.73
CA ASN A 89 -12.01 -4.78 -14.54
C ASN A 89 -12.85 -3.50 -14.47
N VAL A 90 -12.38 -2.48 -13.72
CA VAL A 90 -13.06 -1.20 -13.58
C VAL A 90 -13.19 -0.48 -14.92
N PHE A 91 -12.15 -0.54 -15.74
CA PHE A 91 -12.13 0.10 -17.06
C PHE A 91 -12.56 -0.84 -18.20
N HIS A 92 -12.99 -2.07 -17.90
CA HIS A 92 -13.42 -3.09 -18.87
C HIS A 92 -12.39 -3.33 -19.99
N ALA A 93 -11.09 -3.39 -19.65
CA ALA A 93 -10.00 -3.48 -20.61
C ALA A 93 -10.04 -4.75 -21.50
N GLU A 94 -10.69 -5.82 -21.03
CA GLU A 94 -10.92 -7.05 -21.79
C GLU A 94 -11.92 -6.88 -22.94
N HIS A 95 -12.71 -5.80 -22.93
CA HIS A 95 -13.75 -5.51 -23.91
C HIS A 95 -13.43 -4.22 -24.67
N LYS A 96 -12.74 -4.32 -25.83
CA LYS A 96 -12.26 -3.17 -26.61
C LYS A 96 -13.33 -2.08 -26.80
N GLY A 97 -14.57 -2.44 -27.14
CA GLY A 97 -15.65 -1.45 -27.33
C GLY A 97 -16.02 -0.70 -26.05
N LYS A 98 -16.13 -1.40 -24.92
CA LYS A 98 -16.44 -0.78 -23.61
C LYS A 98 -15.28 0.09 -23.14
N PHE A 99 -14.05 -0.40 -23.23
CA PHE A 99 -12.84 0.37 -22.90
C PHE A 99 -12.78 1.67 -23.70
N SER A 100 -12.91 1.57 -25.04
CA SER A 100 -12.87 2.76 -25.92
C SER A 100 -14.00 3.74 -25.58
N SER A 101 -15.21 3.27 -25.30
CA SER A 101 -16.33 4.13 -24.87
C SER A 101 -16.04 4.86 -23.57
N ILE A 102 -15.43 4.19 -22.58
CA ILE A 102 -15.02 4.83 -21.31
C ILE A 102 -13.95 5.89 -21.59
N MET A 103 -12.88 5.56 -22.31
CA MET A 103 -11.81 6.51 -22.62
C MET A 103 -12.35 7.72 -23.37
N GLN A 104 -13.21 7.55 -24.34
CA GLN A 104 -13.86 8.65 -25.07
C GLN A 104 -14.74 9.51 -24.15
N LYS A 105 -15.56 8.88 -23.30
CA LYS A 105 -16.44 9.59 -22.35
C LYS A 105 -15.64 10.44 -21.35
N PHE A 106 -14.49 9.95 -20.91
CA PHE A 106 -13.63 10.59 -19.91
C PHE A 106 -12.43 11.30 -20.55
N SER A 107 -12.39 11.46 -21.89
CA SER A 107 -11.33 12.17 -22.60
C SER A 107 -11.15 13.57 -22.04
N SER A 108 -9.91 13.91 -21.64
CA SER A 108 -9.60 15.16 -20.94
C SER A 108 -8.12 15.50 -21.03
N ARG A 109 -7.80 16.76 -20.73
CA ARG A 109 -6.42 17.24 -20.57
C ARG A 109 -5.90 17.03 -19.15
N LYS A 110 -6.79 16.98 -18.16
CA LYS A 110 -6.40 16.92 -16.73
C LYS A 110 -7.22 15.90 -15.97
N GLY A 111 -6.58 15.27 -15.01
CA GLY A 111 -7.27 14.38 -14.09
C GLY A 111 -6.39 13.84 -12.99
N ILE A 112 -7.03 13.16 -12.05
CA ILE A 112 -6.42 12.44 -10.93
C ILE A 112 -6.90 11.00 -10.90
N GLY A 113 -6.10 10.11 -10.30
CA GLY A 113 -6.42 8.70 -10.22
C GLY A 113 -6.01 8.06 -8.89
N HIS A 114 -6.66 6.93 -8.58
CA HIS A 114 -6.44 6.18 -7.35
C HIS A 114 -6.61 4.67 -7.55
N VAL A 115 -5.75 3.88 -6.92
CA VAL A 115 -5.98 2.47 -6.64
C VAL A 115 -6.06 2.27 -5.14
N ARG A 116 -7.16 1.64 -4.67
CA ARG A 116 -7.44 1.46 -3.25
C ARG A 116 -7.07 0.07 -2.79
N TYR A 117 -6.48 0.05 -1.63
CA TYR A 117 -6.44 -1.11 -0.76
C TYR A 117 -7.33 -0.86 0.48
N ALA A 118 -8.02 -1.89 0.98
CA ALA A 118 -8.88 -1.74 2.15
C ALA A 118 -8.05 -1.72 3.44
N THR A 119 -7.75 -0.55 3.95
CA THR A 119 -7.24 -0.36 5.32
C THR A 119 -8.36 -0.04 6.29
N CYS A 120 -9.34 0.72 5.85
CA CYS A 120 -10.52 1.18 6.59
C CYS A 120 -11.74 1.20 5.67
N GLY A 121 -12.94 1.07 6.26
CA GLY A 121 -14.23 1.13 5.56
C GLY A 121 -14.64 -0.19 4.91
N ALA A 122 -15.90 -0.26 4.50
CA ALA A 122 -16.49 -1.43 3.88
C ALA A 122 -15.95 -1.67 2.45
N ASP A 123 -16.11 -2.89 1.96
CA ASP A 123 -15.88 -3.26 0.57
C ASP A 123 -17.05 -2.76 -0.30
N ASP A 124 -17.19 -1.43 -0.34
CA ASP A 124 -18.23 -0.72 -1.05
C ASP A 124 -17.62 0.32 -2.01
N VAL A 125 -18.31 0.55 -3.12
CA VAL A 125 -17.92 1.53 -4.13
C VAL A 125 -17.91 2.97 -3.58
N GLU A 126 -18.68 3.26 -2.54
CA GLU A 126 -18.70 4.57 -1.89
C GLU A 126 -17.36 4.94 -1.25
N TYR A 127 -16.58 3.94 -0.80
CA TYR A 127 -15.23 4.13 -0.28
C TYR A 127 -14.17 4.17 -1.37
N ALA A 128 -14.53 3.90 -2.63
CA ALA A 128 -13.59 4.04 -3.74
C ALA A 128 -13.26 5.52 -3.98
N GLN A 129 -11.99 5.77 -4.31
CA GLN A 129 -11.49 7.11 -4.60
C GLN A 129 -11.16 7.23 -6.10
N PRO A 130 -11.11 8.46 -6.64
CA PRO A 130 -11.23 9.76 -5.98
C PRO A 130 -12.62 10.05 -5.42
N VAL A 131 -12.68 10.90 -4.37
CA VAL A 131 -13.93 11.43 -3.80
C VAL A 131 -14.15 12.86 -4.24
N GLU A 132 -15.39 13.22 -4.51
CA GLU A 132 -15.75 14.53 -5.01
C GLU A 132 -16.52 15.34 -3.94
N HIS A 133 -16.14 16.61 -3.78
CA HIS A 133 -16.81 17.60 -2.96
C HIS A 133 -17.48 18.64 -3.86
N PHE A 134 -18.79 18.58 -3.97
CA PHE A 134 -19.58 19.52 -4.77
C PHE A 134 -19.68 20.89 -4.09
N HIS A 135 -19.51 21.95 -4.87
CA HIS A 135 -19.69 23.33 -4.41
C HIS A 135 -20.10 24.26 -5.55
N GLY A 136 -20.84 25.34 -5.25
CA GLY A 136 -21.24 26.32 -6.26
C GLY A 136 -20.09 27.17 -6.83
N LEU A 137 -18.96 27.29 -6.13
CA LEU A 137 -17.74 27.97 -6.60
C LEU A 137 -16.75 26.94 -7.12
N LYS A 138 -16.20 27.16 -8.33
CA LYS A 138 -15.29 26.24 -9.01
C LYS A 138 -14.02 25.94 -8.21
N ASN A 139 -13.41 26.94 -7.58
CA ASN A 139 -12.22 26.78 -6.74
C ASN A 139 -12.46 25.94 -5.47
N ARG A 140 -13.72 25.76 -5.06
CA ARG A 140 -14.14 24.99 -3.89
C ARG A 140 -14.85 23.68 -4.25
N TRP A 141 -15.19 23.51 -5.52
CA TRP A 141 -15.64 22.23 -6.06
C TRP A 141 -14.42 21.44 -6.49
N PHE A 142 -14.12 20.33 -5.82
CA PHE A 142 -12.88 19.58 -6.04
C PHE A 142 -13.08 18.06 -5.94
N SER A 143 -12.12 17.35 -6.46
CA SER A 143 -11.93 15.91 -6.28
C SER A 143 -10.60 15.64 -5.58
N LEU A 144 -10.59 14.63 -4.70
CA LEU A 144 -9.46 14.29 -3.85
C LEU A 144 -9.19 12.78 -3.88
N ALA A 145 -7.93 12.40 -3.94
CA ALA A 145 -7.44 11.04 -3.67
C ALA A 145 -6.32 11.08 -2.63
N PHE A 146 -6.26 10.05 -1.79
CA PHE A 146 -5.42 9.99 -0.62
C PHE A 146 -4.68 8.64 -0.52
N ASN A 147 -3.38 8.71 -0.30
CA ASN A 147 -2.54 7.57 0.03
C ASN A 147 -1.85 7.80 1.37
N GLY A 148 -2.26 7.07 2.40
CA GLY A 148 -1.68 7.22 3.72
C GLY A 148 -2.58 6.72 4.84
N ASN A 149 -2.35 7.24 6.04
CA ASN A 149 -3.18 7.03 7.23
C ASN A 149 -2.92 8.16 8.23
N ILE A 150 -3.98 8.76 8.72
CA ILE A 150 -3.94 9.89 9.65
C ILE A 150 -3.98 9.34 11.08
N ALA A 151 -2.84 9.43 11.79
CA ALA A 151 -2.68 8.83 13.11
C ALA A 151 -3.57 9.52 14.19
N ASN A 152 -3.87 10.82 14.02
CA ASN A 152 -4.76 11.57 14.89
C ASN A 152 -6.21 11.65 14.40
N TYR A 153 -6.63 10.79 13.43
CA TYR A 153 -8.00 10.77 12.89
C TYR A 153 -9.09 10.78 13.96
N PRO A 154 -9.04 9.99 15.05
CA PRO A 154 -10.09 10.01 16.09
C PRO A 154 -10.27 11.40 16.73
N LYS A 155 -9.17 12.12 16.98
CA LYS A 155 -9.22 13.48 17.53
C LYS A 155 -9.83 14.47 16.53
N ILE A 156 -9.46 14.34 15.25
CA ILE A 156 -10.01 15.18 14.18
C ILE A 156 -11.51 14.94 14.03
N LYS A 157 -11.94 13.66 14.02
CA LYS A 157 -13.36 13.30 13.93
C LYS A 157 -14.16 13.96 15.04
N SER A 158 -13.77 13.75 16.32
CA SER A 158 -14.46 14.35 17.47
C SER A 158 -14.54 15.87 17.35
N SER A 159 -13.43 16.54 16.99
CA SER A 159 -13.39 18.00 16.85
C SER A 159 -14.29 18.52 15.71
N LEU A 160 -14.50 17.75 14.66
CA LEU A 160 -15.41 18.10 13.57
C LEU A 160 -16.88 17.86 13.98
N GLU A 161 -17.17 16.74 14.66
CA GLU A 161 -18.52 16.42 15.17
C GLU A 161 -19.00 17.46 16.20
N GLU A 162 -18.14 17.93 17.10
CA GLU A 162 -18.42 19.06 18.02
C GLU A 162 -18.79 20.37 17.28
N LYS A 163 -18.33 20.53 16.04
CA LYS A 163 -18.66 21.67 15.16
C LYS A 163 -19.83 21.39 14.23
N ASN A 164 -20.63 20.36 14.53
CA ASN A 164 -21.80 19.91 13.75
C ASN A 164 -21.47 19.44 12.32
N TYR A 165 -20.25 18.95 12.06
CA TYR A 165 -19.98 18.20 10.84
C TYR A 165 -20.49 16.77 11.01
N HIS A 166 -21.14 16.24 10.00
CA HIS A 166 -21.62 14.85 9.97
C HIS A 166 -20.75 14.02 9.02
N PHE A 167 -20.31 12.86 9.50
CA PHE A 167 -19.55 11.90 8.68
C PHE A 167 -20.53 10.89 8.06
N VAL A 168 -20.37 10.66 6.76
CA VAL A 168 -21.14 9.67 5.99
C VAL A 168 -20.37 8.34 5.91
N ARG A 169 -19.06 8.42 5.71
CA ARG A 169 -18.16 7.26 5.50
C ARG A 169 -17.28 6.92 6.69
N GLU A 170 -17.20 7.81 7.65
CA GLU A 170 -16.41 7.64 8.87
C GLU A 170 -14.95 7.19 8.63
N ASN A 171 -14.27 7.80 7.68
CA ASN A 171 -12.86 7.52 7.37
C ASN A 171 -12.00 8.79 7.32
N ASP A 172 -10.70 8.61 7.31
CA ASP A 172 -9.72 9.69 7.27
C ASP A 172 -9.76 10.51 5.96
N THR A 173 -10.11 9.89 4.83
CA THR A 173 -10.29 10.60 3.56
C THR A 173 -11.43 11.63 3.64
N GLU A 174 -12.54 11.29 4.28
CA GLU A 174 -13.66 12.21 4.50
C GLU A 174 -13.26 13.35 5.45
N ALA A 175 -12.53 13.04 6.53
CA ALA A 175 -12.00 14.06 7.44
C ALA A 175 -11.10 15.07 6.70
N ILE A 176 -10.18 14.57 5.85
CA ILE A 176 -9.32 15.42 5.01
C ILE A 176 -10.15 16.29 4.08
N MET A 177 -11.16 15.70 3.43
CA MET A 177 -12.06 16.44 2.52
C MET A 177 -12.81 17.57 3.24
N LEU A 178 -13.35 17.32 4.44
CA LEU A 178 -14.06 18.32 5.24
C LEU A 178 -13.11 19.45 5.71
N LEU A 179 -11.92 19.09 6.21
CA LEU A 179 -10.89 20.05 6.63
C LEU A 179 -10.41 20.89 5.45
N LEU A 180 -10.17 20.30 4.30
CA LEU A 180 -9.72 20.99 3.10
C LEU A 180 -10.80 21.93 2.57
N SER A 181 -12.08 21.51 2.53
CA SER A 181 -13.22 22.36 2.18
C SER A 181 -13.32 23.59 3.08
N LYS A 182 -13.12 23.40 4.39
CA LYS A 182 -13.06 24.50 5.34
C LYS A 182 -11.86 25.43 5.07
N SER A 183 -10.67 24.87 4.88
CA SER A 183 -9.45 25.64 4.64
C SER A 183 -9.52 26.45 3.33
N LEU A 184 -10.08 25.89 2.26
CA LEU A 184 -10.32 26.61 1.00
C LEU A 184 -11.34 27.76 1.13
N LYS A 185 -12.21 27.73 2.14
CA LYS A 185 -13.09 28.86 2.47
C LYS A 185 -12.34 29.98 3.19
N GLU A 186 -11.41 29.64 4.07
CA GLU A 186 -10.74 30.56 4.99
C GLU A 186 -9.45 31.16 4.41
N LYS A 187 -8.86 30.53 3.40
CA LYS A 187 -7.57 30.94 2.81
C LYS A 187 -7.74 31.42 1.37
N GLU A 188 -7.01 32.48 1.03
CA GLU A 188 -7.03 33.05 -0.32
C GLU A 188 -6.28 32.20 -1.35
N THR A 189 -5.30 31.38 -0.90
CA THR A 189 -4.44 30.62 -1.77
C THR A 189 -4.53 29.12 -1.50
N ILE A 190 -4.29 28.32 -2.54
CA ILE A 190 -4.22 26.85 -2.42
C ILE A 190 -3.10 26.43 -1.46
N VAL A 191 -1.94 27.09 -1.50
CA VAL A 191 -0.82 26.83 -0.57
C VAL A 191 -1.25 27.08 0.88
N GLY A 192 -1.92 28.21 1.14
CA GLY A 192 -2.43 28.52 2.47
C GLY A 192 -3.46 27.50 2.99
N ALA A 193 -4.32 26.95 2.10
CA ALA A 193 -5.26 25.91 2.46
C ALA A 193 -4.56 24.59 2.84
N PHE A 194 -3.55 24.18 2.07
CA PHE A 194 -2.75 22.98 2.38
C PHE A 194 -1.85 23.19 3.62
N SER A 195 -1.31 24.39 3.83
CA SER A 195 -0.55 24.74 5.04
C SER A 195 -1.41 24.61 6.30
N ASN A 196 -2.65 25.12 6.24
CA ASN A 196 -3.60 24.96 7.35
C ASN A 196 -3.94 23.49 7.62
N LEU A 197 -4.13 22.69 6.55
CA LEU A 197 -4.37 21.25 6.65
C LEU A 197 -3.19 20.54 7.32
N ALA A 198 -1.95 20.84 6.91
CA ALA A 198 -0.73 20.25 7.48
C ALA A 198 -0.56 20.57 8.98
N GLY A 199 -1.03 21.73 9.44
CA GLY A 199 -1.03 22.07 10.87
C GLY A 199 -2.00 21.25 11.72
N ILE A 200 -2.94 20.52 11.10
CA ILE A 200 -3.96 19.71 11.78
C ILE A 200 -3.65 18.22 11.66
N LEU A 201 -3.17 17.78 10.48
CA LEU A 201 -2.92 16.36 10.20
C LEU A 201 -1.63 15.88 10.86
N ASP A 202 -1.73 14.80 11.61
CA ASP A 202 -0.59 14.02 12.12
C ASP A 202 -0.67 12.60 11.55
N GLY A 203 0.32 12.22 10.76
CA GLY A 203 0.34 10.91 10.10
C GLY A 203 1.08 10.92 8.77
N ALA A 204 0.85 9.87 7.99
CA ALA A 204 1.40 9.72 6.64
C ALA A 204 0.35 10.10 5.61
N TYR A 205 0.69 10.99 4.67
CA TYR A 205 -0.22 11.32 3.58
C TYR A 205 0.46 11.82 2.32
N CYS A 206 0.02 11.28 1.20
CA CYS A 206 0.14 11.94 -0.10
C CYS A 206 -1.26 12.23 -0.63
N LEU A 207 -1.46 13.44 -1.12
CA LEU A 207 -2.75 13.92 -1.61
C LEU A 207 -2.66 14.21 -3.11
N SER A 208 -3.64 13.75 -3.87
CA SER A 208 -3.90 14.14 -5.24
C SER A 208 -5.22 14.92 -5.26
N PHE A 209 -5.17 16.17 -5.68
CA PHE A 209 -6.30 17.10 -5.65
C PHE A 209 -6.47 17.76 -7.01
N MET A 210 -7.71 17.96 -7.42
CA MET A 210 -8.04 18.77 -8.60
C MET A 210 -9.37 19.52 -8.37
N ASN A 211 -9.36 20.83 -8.54
CA ASN A 211 -10.60 21.62 -8.47
C ASN A 211 -11.23 21.84 -9.86
N ALA A 212 -12.45 22.34 -9.88
CA ALA A 212 -13.21 22.61 -11.10
C ALA A 212 -12.71 23.83 -11.91
N GLU A 213 -11.69 24.57 -11.43
CA GLU A 213 -10.93 25.55 -12.21
C GLU A 213 -9.77 24.91 -12.97
N GLY A 214 -9.46 23.63 -12.67
CA GLY A 214 -8.36 22.89 -13.28
C GLY A 214 -7.02 23.05 -12.55
N THR A 215 -7.00 23.59 -11.33
CA THR A 215 -5.82 23.53 -10.46
C THR A 215 -5.61 22.08 -10.04
N LEU A 216 -4.46 21.50 -10.40
CA LEU A 216 -4.05 20.15 -10.06
C LEU A 216 -2.92 20.21 -9.01
N VAL A 217 -3.03 19.42 -7.95
CA VAL A 217 -2.04 19.38 -6.86
C VAL A 217 -1.65 17.94 -6.53
N GLY A 218 -0.33 17.72 -6.39
CA GLY A 218 0.25 16.54 -5.76
C GLY A 218 1.04 16.96 -4.52
N ALA A 219 0.54 16.64 -3.31
CA ALA A 219 1.17 17.07 -2.06
C ALA A 219 1.70 15.88 -1.25
N ARG A 220 2.87 16.07 -0.59
CA ARG A 220 3.53 15.05 0.23
C ARG A 220 3.69 15.52 1.67
N ASP A 221 3.38 14.68 2.64
CA ASP A 221 3.48 14.99 4.07
C ASP A 221 4.87 15.53 4.48
N PRO A 222 4.96 16.35 5.57
CA PRO A 222 6.21 16.99 5.96
C PRO A 222 7.33 16.04 6.41
N LEU A 223 6.99 14.79 6.76
CA LEU A 223 7.97 13.75 7.10
C LEU A 223 8.40 12.92 5.88
N GLY A 224 7.64 12.98 4.77
CA GLY A 224 7.84 12.17 3.58
C GLY A 224 7.70 10.68 3.84
N LEU A 225 6.76 10.30 4.72
CA LEU A 225 6.51 8.91 5.09
C LEU A 225 6.15 8.06 3.87
N ARG A 226 5.36 8.63 2.93
CA ARG A 226 5.01 7.99 1.67
C ARG A 226 5.76 8.60 0.50
N PRO A 227 6.09 7.80 -0.53
CA PRO A 227 6.71 8.32 -1.73
C PRO A 227 5.69 9.06 -2.61
N LEU A 228 6.17 10.15 -3.23
CA LEU A 228 5.49 10.85 -4.30
C LEU A 228 6.53 11.45 -5.23
N CYS A 229 6.39 11.23 -6.53
CA CYS A 229 7.30 11.72 -7.55
C CYS A 229 6.54 12.42 -8.68
N TYR A 230 7.23 13.22 -9.46
CA TYR A 230 6.68 13.95 -10.59
C TYR A 230 7.64 13.97 -11.78
N ALA A 231 7.11 14.27 -12.93
CA ALA A 231 7.87 14.52 -14.14
C ALA A 231 7.21 15.60 -14.98
N GLU A 232 8.04 16.31 -15.77
CA GLU A 232 7.60 17.28 -16.77
C GLU A 232 8.35 17.03 -18.06
N LYS A 233 7.65 17.12 -19.20
CA LYS A 233 8.23 17.10 -20.53
C LYS A 233 7.27 17.76 -21.52
N GLU A 234 7.75 18.77 -22.27
CA GLU A 234 6.99 19.39 -23.35
C GLU A 234 5.60 19.89 -22.92
N GLY A 235 5.51 20.51 -21.74
CA GLY A 235 4.27 21.01 -21.16
C GLY A 235 3.35 19.94 -20.59
N LYS A 236 3.69 18.66 -20.70
CA LYS A 236 3.02 17.57 -19.98
C LYS A 236 3.58 17.48 -18.56
N VAL A 237 2.71 17.50 -17.56
CA VAL A 237 3.06 17.36 -16.16
C VAL A 237 2.29 16.17 -15.59
N ALA A 238 2.98 15.31 -14.84
CA ALA A 238 2.35 14.21 -14.13
C ALA A 238 3.05 13.94 -12.79
N PHE A 239 2.30 13.38 -11.84
CA PHE A 239 2.84 12.89 -10.57
C PHE A 239 2.21 11.54 -10.22
N ALA A 240 2.93 10.73 -9.46
CA ALA A 240 2.47 9.42 -9.01
C ALA A 240 3.14 8.99 -7.71
N SER A 241 2.56 8.02 -7.03
CA SER A 241 3.17 7.38 -5.85
C SER A 241 4.47 6.64 -6.19
N GLU A 242 4.66 6.21 -7.44
CA GLU A 242 5.85 5.47 -7.87
C GLU A 242 6.36 5.91 -9.25
N SER A 243 7.69 5.94 -9.42
CA SER A 243 8.32 6.38 -10.65
C SER A 243 8.02 5.47 -11.85
N ILE A 244 7.81 4.16 -11.65
CA ILE A 244 7.43 3.23 -12.72
C ILE A 244 6.12 3.65 -13.40
N ALA A 245 5.20 4.27 -12.67
CA ALA A 245 3.96 4.78 -13.25
C ALA A 245 4.22 5.91 -14.25
N LEU A 246 5.13 6.83 -13.93
CA LEU A 246 5.52 7.92 -14.83
C LEU A 246 6.33 7.40 -16.03
N GLN A 247 7.23 6.44 -15.81
CA GLN A 247 7.96 5.78 -16.89
C GLN A 247 7.02 5.11 -17.90
N SER A 248 5.92 4.52 -17.45
CA SER A 248 4.97 3.81 -18.32
C SER A 248 4.23 4.72 -19.30
N ILE A 249 4.21 6.02 -19.04
CA ILE A 249 3.61 7.04 -19.91
C ILE A 249 4.65 7.90 -20.65
N GLY A 250 5.92 7.46 -20.63
CA GLY A 250 6.99 8.01 -21.47
C GLY A 250 7.87 9.08 -20.83
N PHE A 251 7.81 9.27 -19.50
CA PHE A 251 8.75 10.16 -18.81
C PHE A 251 10.04 9.43 -18.45
N GLU A 252 11.17 10.05 -18.74
CA GLU A 252 12.52 9.55 -18.45
C GLU A 252 13.13 10.24 -17.23
N GLU A 253 12.98 11.56 -17.14
CA GLU A 253 13.44 12.38 -16.01
C GLU A 253 12.32 12.48 -14.97
N ILE A 254 12.54 11.85 -13.82
CA ILE A 254 11.55 11.75 -12.73
C ILE A 254 12.21 12.23 -11.45
N HIS A 255 11.53 13.12 -10.76
CA HIS A 255 11.99 13.76 -9.53
C HIS A 255 11.08 13.40 -8.36
N ASP A 256 11.67 13.19 -7.18
CA ASP A 256 10.89 13.04 -5.95
C ASP A 256 10.30 14.40 -5.53
N ILE A 257 9.06 14.44 -5.08
CA ILE A 257 8.51 15.60 -4.37
C ILE A 257 9.06 15.55 -2.94
N GLU A 258 9.81 16.58 -2.54
CA GLU A 258 10.38 16.64 -1.20
C GLU A 258 9.30 16.71 -0.11
N PRO A 259 9.58 16.19 1.10
CA PRO A 259 8.67 16.29 2.24
C PRO A 259 8.23 17.74 2.52
N GLY A 260 6.94 17.91 2.77
CA GLY A 260 6.33 19.24 3.00
C GLY A 260 6.14 20.10 1.77
N LYS A 261 6.47 19.57 0.58
CA LYS A 261 6.25 20.28 -0.68
C LYS A 261 5.10 19.69 -1.47
N MET A 262 4.59 20.51 -2.38
CA MET A 262 3.55 20.12 -3.32
C MET A 262 3.83 20.66 -4.71
N LEU A 263 3.48 19.85 -5.71
CA LEU A 263 3.36 20.26 -7.09
C LEU A 263 2.01 20.97 -7.25
N ILE A 264 2.02 22.14 -7.85
CA ILE A 264 0.80 22.88 -8.25
C ILE A 264 0.89 23.09 -9.76
N GLN A 265 -0.10 22.62 -10.51
CA GLN A 265 -0.23 22.89 -11.92
C GLN A 265 -1.50 23.72 -12.16
N GLU A 266 -1.33 24.91 -12.66
CA GLU A 266 -2.40 25.86 -12.96
C GLU A 266 -2.23 26.38 -14.39
N LYS A 267 -3.34 26.43 -15.15
CA LYS A 267 -3.31 26.79 -16.59
C LYS A 267 -2.20 26.00 -17.32
N ASP A 268 -1.20 26.69 -17.87
CA ASP A 268 -0.11 26.11 -18.67
C ASP A 268 1.24 26.09 -17.92
N SER A 269 1.25 26.36 -16.63
CA SER A 269 2.46 26.38 -15.80
C SER A 269 2.34 25.47 -14.58
N PHE A 270 3.49 24.92 -14.14
CA PHE A 270 3.57 24.22 -12.87
C PHE A 270 4.70 24.80 -12.01
N ARG A 271 4.59 24.57 -10.71
CA ARG A 271 5.60 24.97 -9.72
C ARG A 271 5.60 24.00 -8.55
N ILE A 272 6.73 23.91 -7.87
CA ILE A 272 6.87 23.18 -6.60
C ILE A 272 6.94 24.23 -5.48
N GLU A 273 6.02 24.14 -4.52
CA GLU A 273 5.98 25.05 -3.38
C GLU A 273 6.01 24.28 -2.05
N GLU A 274 6.59 24.92 -1.03
CA GLU A 274 6.55 24.44 0.35
C GLU A 274 5.21 24.88 0.98
N PHE A 275 4.42 23.91 1.45
CA PHE A 275 3.19 24.17 2.20
C PHE A 275 3.37 23.87 3.69
N ALA A 276 4.40 23.10 4.06
CA ALA A 276 4.73 22.81 5.44
C ALA A 276 6.24 22.56 5.59
N LYS A 277 6.83 23.14 6.64
CA LYS A 277 8.25 22.94 6.92
C LYS A 277 8.54 21.50 7.30
N SER A 278 9.52 20.91 6.64
CA SER A 278 10.04 19.58 6.98
C SER A 278 11.22 19.71 7.95
N GLU A 279 10.96 19.55 9.24
CA GLU A 279 12.01 19.61 10.26
C GLU A 279 12.79 18.29 10.39
N ARG A 280 12.15 17.18 10.04
CA ARG A 280 12.72 15.81 10.06
C ARG A 280 12.16 15.02 8.88
N ARG A 281 13.01 14.25 8.22
CA ARG A 281 12.58 13.22 7.28
C ARG A 281 12.34 11.92 8.04
N ALA A 282 11.34 11.14 7.60
CA ALA A 282 11.03 9.83 8.19
C ALA A 282 10.46 8.88 7.13
N HIS A 283 11.24 8.60 6.08
CA HIS A 283 10.81 7.74 4.99
C HIS A 283 10.51 6.32 5.49
N CYS A 284 9.39 5.76 5.13
CA CYS A 284 9.03 4.39 5.50
C CYS A 284 9.98 3.39 4.81
N PHE A 285 10.84 2.71 5.56
CA PHE A 285 11.77 1.72 5.01
C PHE A 285 11.04 0.56 4.31
N PHE A 286 9.83 0.25 4.75
CA PHE A 286 9.05 -0.87 4.24
C PHE A 286 8.58 -0.67 2.79
N GLU A 287 8.61 0.56 2.29
CA GLU A 287 8.41 0.85 0.86
C GLU A 287 9.48 0.15 0.02
N TRP A 288 10.78 0.23 0.40
CA TRP A 288 11.85 -0.46 -0.32
C TRP A 288 11.83 -1.96 -0.08
N VAL A 289 11.59 -2.41 1.14
CA VAL A 289 11.64 -3.84 1.47
C VAL A 289 10.54 -4.62 0.76
N TYR A 290 9.33 -4.08 0.70
CA TYR A 290 8.15 -4.85 0.28
C TYR A 290 7.26 -4.16 -0.73
N PHE A 291 6.81 -2.89 -0.46
CA PHE A 291 5.65 -2.35 -1.18
C PHE A 291 5.92 -1.90 -2.59
N ALA A 292 6.97 -1.08 -2.79
CA ALA A 292 7.22 -0.47 -4.07
C ALA A 292 7.58 -1.52 -5.13
N HIS A 293 7.25 -1.21 -6.36
CA HIS A 293 7.66 -2.02 -7.50
C HIS A 293 9.20 -2.04 -7.62
N ALA A 294 9.78 -3.20 -7.92
CA ALA A 294 11.23 -3.36 -7.96
C ALA A 294 11.92 -2.39 -8.93
N ALA A 295 11.26 -2.01 -10.02
CA ALA A 295 11.78 -1.06 -10.99
C ALA A 295 11.56 0.42 -10.60
N SER A 296 10.90 0.71 -9.49
CA SER A 296 10.70 2.08 -9.00
C SER A 296 11.96 2.63 -8.35
N LYS A 297 12.18 3.96 -8.48
CA LYS A 297 13.14 4.73 -7.68
C LYS A 297 12.39 5.52 -6.61
N ILE A 298 12.91 5.52 -5.40
CA ILE A 298 12.41 6.29 -4.26
C ILE A 298 13.62 6.97 -3.60
N GLU A 299 13.57 8.27 -3.38
CA GLU A 299 14.71 9.07 -2.85
C GLU A 299 16.02 8.80 -3.62
N GLY A 300 15.93 8.70 -4.95
CA GLY A 300 17.05 8.41 -5.84
C GLY A 300 17.56 6.96 -5.79
N LYS A 301 16.98 6.06 -5.00
CA LYS A 301 17.41 4.66 -4.85
C LYS A 301 16.49 3.71 -5.62
N LEU A 302 17.07 2.88 -6.49
CA LEU A 302 16.33 1.83 -7.18
C LEU A 302 15.95 0.73 -6.19
N VAL A 303 14.67 0.41 -6.11
CA VAL A 303 14.13 -0.59 -5.16
C VAL A 303 14.77 -1.96 -5.36
N TYR A 304 15.00 -2.37 -6.63
CA TYR A 304 15.68 -3.61 -6.95
C TYR A 304 17.07 -3.70 -6.29
N GLU A 305 17.90 -2.64 -6.45
CA GLU A 305 19.25 -2.61 -5.91
C GLU A 305 19.26 -2.64 -4.37
N VAL A 306 18.31 -1.96 -3.76
CA VAL A 306 18.17 -2.00 -2.29
C VAL A 306 17.83 -3.41 -1.83
N ARG A 307 16.85 -4.07 -2.45
CA ARG A 307 16.51 -5.48 -2.10
C ARG A 307 17.66 -6.44 -2.34
N TYR A 308 18.38 -6.27 -3.45
CA TYR A 308 19.57 -7.06 -3.74
C TYR A 308 20.67 -6.85 -2.67
N ALA A 309 20.94 -5.61 -2.28
CA ALA A 309 21.86 -5.29 -1.20
C ALA A 309 21.42 -5.87 0.16
N LEU A 310 20.11 -5.88 0.45
CA LEU A 310 19.57 -6.56 1.64
C LEU A 310 19.93 -8.04 1.68
N GLY A 311 19.86 -8.71 0.52
CA GLY A 311 20.29 -10.10 0.40
C GLY A 311 21.78 -10.28 0.71
N LYS A 312 22.63 -9.38 0.21
CA LYS A 312 24.09 -9.40 0.51
C LYS A 312 24.38 -9.14 2.00
N GLU A 313 23.70 -8.16 2.61
CA GLU A 313 23.85 -7.91 4.04
C GLU A 313 23.39 -9.11 4.89
N LEU A 314 22.31 -9.78 4.48
CA LEU A 314 21.81 -10.97 5.14
C LEU A 314 22.80 -12.15 5.03
N ALA A 315 23.47 -12.31 3.89
CA ALA A 315 24.48 -13.35 3.67
C ALA A 315 25.71 -13.19 4.59
N LYS A 316 26.08 -11.96 4.98
CA LYS A 316 27.19 -11.71 5.93
C LYS A 316 26.94 -12.31 7.32
N GLN A 317 25.67 -12.55 7.65
CA GLN A 317 25.26 -13.09 8.95
C GLN A 317 25.10 -14.62 8.92
N GLU A 318 25.28 -15.27 7.75
CA GLU A 318 25.03 -16.71 7.61
C GLU A 318 26.01 -17.53 8.44
N LYS A 319 25.44 -18.46 9.22
CA LYS A 319 26.21 -19.34 10.13
C LYS A 319 26.14 -20.81 9.71
N GLN A 320 25.26 -21.14 8.77
CA GLN A 320 25.12 -22.52 8.30
C GLN A 320 26.31 -22.89 7.41
N ASN A 321 26.72 -24.15 7.51
CA ASN A 321 27.72 -24.68 6.60
C ASN A 321 27.19 -24.72 5.16
N ILE A 322 27.92 -24.12 4.24
CA ILE A 322 27.57 -24.07 2.81
C ILE A 322 28.29 -25.23 2.09
N ASP A 323 27.51 -26.06 1.42
CA ASP A 323 28.01 -27.18 0.61
C ASP A 323 27.28 -27.27 -0.74
N LYS A 324 27.69 -28.23 -1.59
CA LYS A 324 27.11 -28.47 -2.93
C LYS A 324 25.62 -28.85 -2.96
N ASN A 325 25.05 -29.19 -1.81
CA ASN A 325 23.62 -29.53 -1.69
C ASN A 325 22.77 -28.30 -1.31
N CYS A 326 23.40 -27.14 -1.06
CA CYS A 326 22.70 -25.90 -0.77
C CYS A 326 22.06 -25.32 -2.02
N VAL A 327 20.88 -24.76 -1.86
CA VAL A 327 20.13 -24.01 -2.88
C VAL A 327 19.40 -22.83 -2.24
N VAL A 328 19.41 -21.70 -2.93
CA VAL A 328 18.57 -20.54 -2.56
C VAL A 328 17.27 -20.60 -3.35
N VAL A 329 16.16 -20.42 -2.65
CA VAL A 329 14.83 -20.22 -3.24
C VAL A 329 14.23 -18.97 -2.66
N ALA A 330 13.86 -18.01 -3.49
CA ALA A 330 13.17 -16.80 -3.06
C ALA A 330 11.64 -16.99 -3.12
N VAL A 331 10.94 -16.44 -2.14
CA VAL A 331 9.47 -16.36 -2.22
C VAL A 331 9.09 -15.26 -3.22
N PRO A 332 8.46 -15.59 -4.36
CA PRO A 332 8.20 -14.59 -5.39
C PRO A 332 7.03 -13.68 -5.01
N ASP A 333 6.98 -12.41 -5.47
CA ASP A 333 7.95 -11.75 -6.38
C ASP A 333 8.93 -10.83 -5.61
N SER A 334 8.52 -10.36 -4.41
CA SER A 334 9.22 -9.30 -3.61
C SER A 334 10.60 -9.72 -3.12
N SER A 335 10.78 -10.99 -2.76
CA SER A 335 12.05 -11.49 -2.21
C SER A 335 13.06 -11.89 -3.27
N THR A 336 12.70 -11.91 -4.56
CA THR A 336 13.58 -12.38 -5.64
C THR A 336 14.89 -11.59 -5.73
N PRO A 337 14.92 -10.24 -5.68
CA PRO A 337 16.19 -9.52 -5.70
C PRO A 337 17.08 -9.82 -4.48
N ALA A 338 16.48 -9.95 -3.29
CA ALA A 338 17.23 -10.32 -2.07
C ALA A 338 17.79 -11.74 -2.17
N GLY A 339 17.01 -12.67 -2.74
CA GLY A 339 17.49 -14.03 -3.04
C GLY A 339 18.69 -14.03 -3.98
N ASN A 340 18.69 -13.19 -5.02
CA ASN A 340 19.83 -13.01 -5.93
C ASN A 340 21.07 -12.53 -5.18
N GLY A 341 20.95 -11.45 -4.39
CA GLY A 341 22.06 -10.91 -3.63
C GLY A 341 22.62 -11.88 -2.59
N PHE A 342 21.76 -12.64 -1.91
CA PHE A 342 22.14 -13.65 -0.95
C PHE A 342 22.88 -14.83 -1.63
N ALA A 343 22.36 -15.33 -2.73
CA ALA A 343 22.94 -16.45 -3.48
C ALA A 343 24.31 -16.10 -4.05
N GLU A 344 24.45 -14.90 -4.65
CA GLU A 344 25.73 -14.41 -5.18
C GLU A 344 26.78 -14.25 -4.09
N ALA A 345 26.41 -13.66 -2.94
CA ALA A 345 27.35 -13.42 -1.85
C ALA A 345 27.90 -14.72 -1.22
N LEU A 346 27.12 -15.80 -1.23
CA LEU A 346 27.53 -17.10 -0.70
C LEU A 346 28.05 -18.08 -1.76
N GLY A 347 28.00 -17.72 -3.04
CA GLY A 347 28.43 -18.60 -4.15
C GLY A 347 27.57 -19.84 -4.32
N ILE A 348 26.29 -19.82 -3.94
CA ILE A 348 25.34 -20.92 -4.05
C ILE A 348 24.26 -20.62 -5.10
N PRO A 349 23.71 -21.65 -5.82
CA PRO A 349 22.78 -21.39 -6.88
C PRO A 349 21.41 -20.88 -6.36
N LEU A 350 20.89 -19.82 -6.98
CA LEU A 350 19.48 -19.48 -6.90
C LEU A 350 18.69 -20.33 -7.90
N ARG A 351 17.57 -20.89 -7.48
CA ARG A 351 16.65 -21.67 -8.32
C ARG A 351 15.20 -21.23 -8.10
N GLU A 352 14.43 -21.14 -9.17
CA GLU A 352 12.98 -20.94 -9.10
C GLU A 352 12.28 -22.21 -8.63
N GLY A 353 12.25 -22.44 -7.33
CA GLY A 353 11.51 -23.58 -6.74
C GLY A 353 10.03 -23.29 -6.52
N LEU A 354 9.67 -22.00 -6.46
CA LEU A 354 8.29 -21.52 -6.29
C LEU A 354 7.96 -20.59 -7.44
N ILE A 355 6.90 -20.90 -8.18
CA ILE A 355 6.40 -20.07 -9.27
C ILE A 355 5.04 -19.51 -8.86
N ARG A 356 4.90 -18.18 -8.88
CA ARG A 356 3.63 -17.53 -8.58
C ARG A 356 2.63 -17.73 -9.71
N ASN A 357 1.44 -18.20 -9.38
CA ASN A 357 0.34 -18.24 -10.33
C ASN A 357 -0.22 -16.83 -10.53
N ARG A 358 0.11 -16.21 -11.67
CA ARG A 358 -0.30 -14.83 -12.01
C ARG A 358 -1.79 -14.73 -12.38
N TYR A 359 -2.45 -15.86 -12.69
CA TYR A 359 -3.86 -15.90 -13.08
C TYR A 359 -4.80 -16.07 -11.88
N VAL A 360 -4.29 -16.52 -10.76
CA VAL A 360 -5.03 -16.51 -9.50
C VAL A 360 -4.91 -15.11 -8.91
N GLY A 361 -5.84 -14.25 -9.29
CA GLY A 361 -6.04 -12.97 -8.63
C GLY A 361 -6.37 -13.20 -7.15
N ARG A 362 -6.41 -12.13 -6.35
CA ARG A 362 -7.02 -12.16 -5.01
C ARG A 362 -8.54 -12.27 -5.14
N THR A 363 -9.03 -13.14 -6.03
CA THR A 363 -10.42 -13.49 -6.12
C THR A 363 -10.82 -14.14 -4.80
N PHE A 364 -11.96 -13.74 -4.32
CA PHE A 364 -12.74 -14.33 -3.23
C PHE A 364 -13.14 -15.77 -3.55
N ILE A 365 -12.19 -16.65 -3.81
CA ILE A 365 -12.45 -18.06 -3.66
C ILE A 365 -12.52 -18.23 -2.15
N GLU A 366 -13.70 -18.55 -1.64
CA GLU A 366 -13.92 -19.11 -0.31
C GLU A 366 -13.18 -20.45 -0.22
N ALA A 367 -11.85 -20.39 -0.26
CA ALA A 367 -11.04 -21.52 0.09
C ALA A 367 -11.23 -21.73 1.59
N LYS A 368 -12.03 -22.72 1.95
CA LYS A 368 -12.35 -23.08 3.33
C LYS A 368 -11.11 -23.44 4.13
N ASP A 369 -9.96 -23.68 3.48
CA ASP A 369 -8.69 -24.07 4.12
C ASP A 369 -7.53 -23.16 3.65
N ARG A 370 -6.69 -22.73 4.61
CA ARG A 370 -5.47 -21.92 4.36
C ARG A 370 -4.45 -22.66 3.48
N ALA A 371 -4.37 -23.98 3.58
CA ALA A 371 -3.50 -24.82 2.75
C ALA A 371 -3.90 -24.77 1.27
N GLU A 372 -5.19 -24.69 0.95
CA GLU A 372 -5.68 -24.53 -0.42
C GLU A 372 -5.32 -23.16 -1.01
N ARG A 373 -5.28 -22.11 -0.19
CA ARG A 373 -4.85 -20.76 -0.64
C ARG A 373 -3.37 -20.72 -1.04
N VAL A 374 -2.49 -21.44 -0.37
CA VAL A 374 -1.07 -21.53 -0.76
C VAL A 374 -0.91 -22.29 -2.05
N LYS A 375 -1.60 -23.44 -2.19
CA LYS A 375 -1.60 -24.25 -3.43
C LYS A 375 -2.12 -23.47 -4.65
N SER A 376 -3.11 -22.60 -4.47
CA SER A 376 -3.60 -21.79 -5.58
C SER A 376 -2.63 -20.67 -5.97
N LYS A 377 -1.83 -20.14 -5.01
CA LYS A 377 -0.90 -19.04 -5.25
C LYS A 377 0.43 -19.46 -5.85
N PHE A 378 0.93 -20.65 -5.49
CA PHE A 378 2.27 -21.10 -5.88
C PHE A 378 2.24 -22.49 -6.50
N SER A 379 2.94 -22.64 -7.61
CA SER A 379 3.37 -23.92 -8.13
C SER A 379 4.76 -24.24 -7.60
N LEU A 380 5.01 -25.50 -7.18
CA LEU A 380 6.27 -25.93 -6.62
C LEU A 380 6.98 -26.87 -7.61
N ILE A 381 8.28 -26.68 -7.80
CA ILE A 381 9.15 -27.56 -8.59
C ILE A 381 9.90 -28.47 -7.62
N LYS A 382 9.44 -29.73 -7.49
CA LYS A 382 9.94 -30.70 -6.51
C LYS A 382 11.45 -30.92 -6.63
N GLU A 383 11.97 -30.98 -7.84
CA GLU A 383 13.37 -31.27 -8.17
C GLU A 383 14.34 -30.21 -7.61
N VAL A 384 13.85 -29.01 -7.38
CA VAL A 384 14.64 -27.93 -6.76
C VAL A 384 14.82 -28.16 -5.27
N PHE A 385 13.84 -28.78 -4.63
CA PHE A 385 13.82 -28.98 -3.17
C PHE A 385 14.33 -30.34 -2.72
N ALA A 386 14.08 -31.43 -3.49
CA ALA A 386 14.25 -32.78 -3.05
C ALA A 386 15.68 -33.09 -2.57
N GLY A 387 15.81 -33.46 -1.29
CA GLY A 387 17.07 -33.78 -0.64
C GLY A 387 18.05 -32.61 -0.47
N LYS A 388 17.64 -31.37 -0.76
CA LYS A 388 18.49 -30.19 -0.67
C LYS A 388 18.41 -29.52 0.71
N LYS A 389 19.47 -28.80 1.07
CA LYS A 389 19.48 -27.76 2.10
C LYS A 389 19.02 -26.47 1.45
N VAL A 390 17.83 -26.03 1.80
CA VAL A 390 17.15 -24.91 1.16
C VAL A 390 17.27 -23.65 2.01
N PHE A 391 17.85 -22.59 1.46
CA PHE A 391 17.75 -21.23 2.00
C PHE A 391 16.55 -20.56 1.37
N LEU A 392 15.45 -20.46 2.13
CA LEU A 392 14.21 -19.84 1.69
C LEU A 392 14.25 -18.35 2.07
N ILE A 393 14.35 -17.49 1.06
CA ILE A 393 14.42 -16.03 1.27
C ILE A 393 13.03 -15.43 1.26
N GLU A 394 12.70 -14.69 2.33
CA GLU A 394 11.44 -13.96 2.50
C GLU A 394 11.73 -12.48 2.68
N ASP A 395 10.82 -11.59 2.26
CA ASP A 395 10.96 -10.15 2.46
C ASP A 395 10.73 -9.76 3.93
N SER A 396 9.65 -10.23 4.52
CA SER A 396 9.24 -9.87 5.88
C SER A 396 8.29 -10.90 6.50
N ILE A 397 8.34 -11.04 7.81
CA ILE A 397 7.37 -11.85 8.57
C ILE A 397 6.60 -10.94 9.51
N VAL A 398 5.28 -10.82 9.30
CA VAL A 398 4.36 -10.08 10.19
C VAL A 398 3.67 -11.06 11.14
N ARG A 399 2.72 -11.84 10.62
CA ARG A 399 1.91 -12.81 11.39
C ARG A 399 2.45 -14.24 11.34
N GLY A 400 3.38 -14.54 10.46
CA GLY A 400 3.96 -15.88 10.25
C GLY A 400 3.03 -16.93 9.61
N THR A 401 1.71 -16.72 9.60
CA THR A 401 0.72 -17.71 9.15
C THR A 401 0.87 -18.11 7.69
N THR A 402 1.19 -17.16 6.80
CA THR A 402 1.41 -17.42 5.37
C THR A 402 2.67 -18.25 5.16
N LEU A 403 3.76 -17.87 5.83
CA LEU A 403 5.03 -18.58 5.71
C LEU A 403 4.95 -19.99 6.30
N LYS A 404 4.28 -20.16 7.45
CA LYS A 404 4.02 -21.48 8.05
C LYS A 404 3.28 -22.42 7.09
N SER A 405 2.25 -21.89 6.41
CA SER A 405 1.50 -22.64 5.39
C SER A 405 2.37 -22.99 4.17
N LEU A 406 3.22 -22.04 3.73
CA LEU A 406 4.16 -22.24 2.62
C LEU A 406 5.23 -23.29 2.97
N VAL A 407 5.82 -23.23 4.16
CA VAL A 407 6.78 -24.22 4.65
C VAL A 407 6.16 -25.62 4.70
N SER A 408 4.94 -25.74 5.22
CA SER A 408 4.21 -27.00 5.24
C SER A 408 3.97 -27.55 3.83
N PHE A 409 3.65 -26.68 2.87
CA PHE A 409 3.50 -27.04 1.46
C PHE A 409 4.82 -27.51 0.85
N ILE A 410 5.93 -26.79 1.10
CA ILE A 410 7.26 -27.16 0.62
C ILE A 410 7.69 -28.52 1.20
N LYS A 411 7.52 -28.76 2.51
CA LYS A 411 7.86 -30.03 3.16
C LYS A 411 7.07 -31.20 2.57
N LYS A 412 5.76 -31.00 2.38
CA LYS A 412 4.86 -32.06 1.89
C LYS A 412 5.16 -32.48 0.43
N PHE A 413 5.43 -31.50 -0.45
CA PHE A 413 5.51 -31.72 -1.89
C PHE A 413 6.93 -31.62 -2.45
N GLY A 414 7.82 -30.85 -1.80
CA GLY A 414 9.21 -30.64 -2.22
C GLY A 414 10.20 -31.64 -1.62
N SER A 415 9.90 -32.20 -0.45
CA SER A 415 10.76 -33.12 0.28
C SER A 415 12.22 -32.62 0.47
N PRO A 416 12.44 -31.40 0.96
CA PRO A 416 13.77 -30.88 1.26
C PRO A 416 14.40 -31.65 2.42
N LYS A 417 15.74 -31.65 2.49
CA LYS A 417 16.47 -32.16 3.65
C LYS A 417 16.37 -31.22 4.84
N GLU A 418 16.59 -29.94 4.59
CA GLU A 418 16.55 -28.87 5.57
C GLU A 418 15.94 -27.62 4.93
N ILE A 419 15.25 -26.77 5.74
CA ILE A 419 14.74 -25.47 5.34
C ILE A 419 15.26 -24.40 6.31
N HIS A 420 16.06 -23.47 5.80
CA HIS A 420 16.60 -22.33 6.53
C HIS A 420 15.94 -21.05 6.00
N VAL A 421 15.09 -20.41 6.80
CA VAL A 421 14.45 -19.17 6.40
C VAL A 421 15.38 -17.99 6.67
N ARG A 422 15.47 -17.07 5.70
CA ARG A 422 16.26 -15.84 5.78
C ARG A 422 15.38 -14.69 5.39
N VAL A 423 15.21 -13.74 6.31
CA VAL A 423 14.26 -12.63 6.18
C VAL A 423 15.01 -11.34 5.93
N SER A 424 14.78 -10.70 4.78
CA SER A 424 15.49 -9.47 4.41
C SER A 424 15.01 -8.21 5.15
N CYS A 425 13.99 -8.33 5.99
CA CYS A 425 13.52 -7.33 6.94
C CYS A 425 13.96 -7.69 8.36
N PRO A 426 14.31 -6.71 9.22
CA PRO A 426 14.42 -6.96 10.66
C PRO A 426 13.10 -7.42 11.29
N PRO A 427 13.13 -8.02 12.50
CA PRO A 427 11.89 -8.45 13.17
C PRO A 427 10.97 -7.27 13.46
N ILE A 428 9.68 -7.45 13.16
CA ILE A 428 8.65 -6.42 13.37
C ILE A 428 8.10 -6.58 14.77
N LEU A 429 8.30 -5.56 15.63
CA LEU A 429 8.05 -5.63 17.06
C LEU A 429 6.92 -4.70 17.54
N SER A 430 6.54 -3.72 16.72
CA SER A 430 5.57 -2.69 17.09
C SER A 430 4.55 -2.44 15.96
N PRO A 431 3.30 -2.05 16.29
CA PRO A 431 2.28 -1.76 15.30
C PRO A 431 2.66 -0.55 14.43
N CYS A 432 2.04 -0.44 13.26
CA CYS A 432 2.21 0.72 12.39
C CYS A 432 1.00 1.64 12.48
N PHE A 433 1.22 2.96 12.72
CA PHE A 433 0.17 3.98 12.74
C PHE A 433 0.16 4.85 11.47
N TYR A 434 0.93 4.48 10.45
CA TYR A 434 1.10 5.26 9.21
C TYR A 434 0.61 4.51 7.97
N GLY A 435 -0.26 3.50 8.17
CA GLY A 435 -1.00 2.85 7.08
C GLY A 435 -0.51 1.47 6.67
N ILE A 436 0.49 0.85 7.35
CA ILE A 436 0.78 -0.58 7.17
C ILE A 436 -0.20 -1.39 8.02
N ASP A 437 -0.74 -2.48 7.48
CA ASP A 437 -1.68 -3.35 8.20
C ASP A 437 -0.96 -4.24 9.23
N MET A 438 -0.49 -3.58 10.25
CA MET A 438 0.10 -4.15 11.44
C MET A 438 -0.47 -3.35 12.62
N SER A 439 -1.77 -3.54 12.90
CA SER A 439 -2.53 -2.63 13.77
C SER A 439 -2.38 -2.93 15.24
N THR A 440 -1.98 -4.15 15.63
CA THR A 440 -1.82 -4.55 17.03
C THR A 440 -0.55 -5.34 17.26
N LYS A 441 0.03 -5.20 18.46
CA LYS A 441 1.22 -5.95 18.87
C LYS A 441 0.98 -7.46 18.95
N LYS A 442 -0.22 -7.90 19.30
CA LYS A 442 -0.63 -9.31 19.44
C LYS A 442 -0.61 -10.10 18.13
N GLU A 443 -0.70 -9.41 16.98
CA GLU A 443 -0.65 -10.09 15.68
C GLU A 443 0.76 -10.25 15.12
N LEU A 444 1.79 -9.68 15.79
CA LEU A 444 3.18 -9.68 15.37
C LEU A 444 3.90 -10.88 15.97
N ILE A 445 4.22 -11.89 15.16
CA ILE A 445 4.85 -13.12 15.65
C ILE A 445 6.17 -12.87 16.38
N ALA A 446 7.00 -11.92 15.90
CA ALA A 446 8.26 -11.58 16.53
C ALA A 446 8.04 -10.87 17.89
N ALA A 447 7.02 -10.03 18.02
CA ALA A 447 6.70 -9.37 19.27
C ALA A 447 6.09 -10.36 20.29
N GLU A 448 5.25 -11.29 19.84
CA GLU A 448 4.61 -12.31 20.67
C GLU A 448 5.64 -13.30 21.24
N LEU A 449 6.60 -13.73 20.42
CA LEU A 449 7.62 -14.72 20.78
C LEU A 449 8.96 -14.09 21.23
N GLY A 450 8.98 -12.79 21.58
CA GLY A 450 10.15 -12.11 22.14
C GLY A 450 11.32 -11.94 21.17
N ALA A 451 11.07 -11.97 19.86
CA ALA A 451 12.06 -11.90 18.79
C ALA A 451 13.12 -13.03 18.80
N ASP A 452 12.85 -14.12 19.55
CA ASP A 452 13.76 -15.26 19.56
C ASP A 452 13.65 -16.09 18.28
N GLU A 453 14.69 -16.01 17.42
CA GLU A 453 14.75 -16.70 16.14
C GLU A 453 14.55 -18.21 16.27
N SER A 454 15.02 -18.83 17.36
CA SER A 454 14.90 -20.28 17.56
C SER A 454 13.47 -20.69 17.89
N THR A 455 12.77 -19.91 18.69
CA THR A 455 11.36 -20.15 19.02
C THR A 455 10.45 -19.90 17.82
N ILE A 456 10.71 -18.82 17.06
CA ILE A 456 9.96 -18.52 15.83
C ILE A 456 10.21 -19.60 14.76
N ALA A 457 11.46 -20.09 14.63
CA ALA A 457 11.78 -21.18 13.70
C ALA A 457 10.97 -22.45 14.03
N LYS A 458 10.87 -22.82 15.29
CA LYS A 458 10.04 -23.97 15.76
C LYS A 458 8.56 -23.75 15.43
N GLU A 459 8.04 -22.56 15.69
CA GLU A 459 6.64 -22.21 15.39
C GLU A 459 6.35 -22.27 13.88
N LEU A 460 7.26 -21.83 13.05
CA LEU A 460 7.17 -21.91 11.58
C LEU A 460 7.44 -23.33 11.04
N GLY A 461 8.03 -24.20 11.85
CA GLY A 461 8.41 -25.54 11.48
C GLY A 461 9.61 -25.58 10.54
N VAL A 462 10.62 -24.72 10.71
CA VAL A 462 11.86 -24.68 9.91
C VAL A 462 13.08 -25.02 10.75
N ASP A 463 14.19 -25.39 10.10
CA ASP A 463 15.41 -25.84 10.78
C ASP A 463 16.20 -24.66 11.36
N SER A 464 16.14 -23.50 10.73
CA SER A 464 16.63 -22.22 11.29
C SER A 464 15.94 -21.01 10.68
N LEU A 465 15.93 -19.93 11.43
CA LEU A 465 15.47 -18.60 11.01
C LEU A 465 16.58 -17.60 11.30
N SER A 466 16.76 -16.62 10.41
CA SER A 466 17.54 -15.41 10.70
C SER A 466 16.93 -14.21 10.04
N TYR A 467 16.85 -13.12 10.80
CA TYR A 467 16.37 -11.82 10.33
C TYR A 467 17.52 -10.91 9.92
N GLN A 468 17.22 -9.97 9.06
CA GLN A 468 18.09 -8.84 8.82
C GLN A 468 18.31 -8.01 10.11
N THR A 469 19.47 -7.40 10.28
CA THR A 469 19.71 -6.42 11.33
C THR A 469 19.28 -5.01 10.91
N ILE A 470 18.98 -4.12 11.86
CA ILE A 470 18.70 -2.71 11.55
C ILE A 470 19.90 -2.06 10.88
N SER A 471 21.14 -2.37 11.30
CA SER A 471 22.36 -1.87 10.65
C SER A 471 22.50 -2.38 9.21
N GLY A 472 22.23 -3.66 8.94
CA GLY A 472 22.21 -4.22 7.59
C GLY A 472 21.16 -3.58 6.70
N LEU A 473 19.95 -3.31 7.25
CA LEU A 473 18.89 -2.57 6.55
C LEU A 473 19.39 -1.14 6.17
N ILE A 474 19.97 -0.40 7.11
CA ILE A 474 20.47 0.96 6.88
C ILE A 474 21.60 0.95 5.83
N ASN A 475 22.54 0.00 5.92
CA ASN A 475 23.61 -0.17 4.95
C ASN A 475 23.06 -0.43 3.53
N ALA A 476 22.10 -1.34 3.40
CA ALA A 476 21.49 -1.68 2.11
C ALA A 476 20.71 -0.50 1.49
N LEU A 477 19.99 0.27 2.31
CA LEU A 477 19.29 1.48 1.88
C LEU A 477 20.26 2.60 1.48
N GLY A 478 21.44 2.67 2.12
CA GLY A 478 22.39 3.77 1.91
C GLY A 478 21.80 5.15 2.28
N LEU A 479 20.87 5.17 3.24
CA LEU A 479 20.26 6.38 3.81
C LEU A 479 20.67 6.54 5.27
N LYS A 480 20.62 7.77 5.78
CA LYS A 480 20.88 8.02 7.20
C LYS A 480 19.70 7.49 8.04
N GLU A 481 19.99 6.79 9.14
CA GLU A 481 18.97 6.23 10.04
C GLU A 481 17.93 7.27 10.48
N LYS A 482 18.37 8.47 10.83
CA LYS A 482 17.50 9.59 11.26
C LYS A 482 16.49 10.04 10.19
N ASN A 483 16.68 9.65 8.94
CA ASN A 483 15.78 9.96 7.82
C ASN A 483 14.78 8.84 7.55
N LEU A 484 14.80 7.76 8.33
CA LEU A 484 13.92 6.62 8.19
C LEU A 484 12.87 6.56 9.31
N CYS A 485 11.69 6.09 8.98
CA CYS A 485 10.72 5.64 9.95
C CYS A 485 10.98 4.15 10.21
N LEU A 486 11.50 3.84 11.39
CA LEU A 486 11.78 2.49 11.88
C LEU A 486 10.84 2.09 13.03
N ALA A 487 9.74 2.82 13.23
CA ALA A 487 8.86 2.68 14.40
C ALA A 487 8.34 1.26 14.61
N CYS A 488 8.04 0.52 13.53
CA CYS A 488 7.58 -0.87 13.64
C CYS A 488 8.71 -1.85 14.05
N LEU A 489 9.99 -1.43 14.01
CA LEU A 489 11.14 -2.21 14.44
C LEU A 489 11.57 -1.89 15.89
N ASN A 490 11.58 -0.59 16.24
CA ASN A 490 12.17 -0.11 17.50
C ASN A 490 11.20 0.64 18.43
N GLY A 491 9.96 0.90 17.98
CA GLY A 491 8.95 1.64 18.77
C GLY A 491 9.15 3.17 18.78
N ASP A 492 10.15 3.72 18.07
CA ASP A 492 10.35 5.18 17.99
C ASP A 492 9.50 5.79 16.86
N TYR A 493 8.32 6.26 17.23
CA TYR A 493 7.37 6.87 16.30
C TYR A 493 7.75 8.33 16.01
N PRO A 494 7.81 8.73 14.71
CA PRO A 494 8.23 10.07 14.32
C PRO A 494 7.22 11.18 14.62
N THR A 495 5.97 10.85 14.97
CA THR A 495 4.93 11.84 15.23
C THR A 495 4.37 11.73 16.65
N GLN A 496 3.76 12.82 17.14
CA GLN A 496 3.16 12.86 18.46
C GLN A 496 1.98 11.89 18.58
N ALA A 497 1.07 11.88 17.60
CA ALA A 497 -0.07 10.95 17.61
C ALA A 497 0.38 9.49 17.51
N GLY A 498 1.47 9.22 16.76
CA GLY A 498 2.05 7.88 16.72
C GLY A 498 2.54 7.41 18.10
N LYS A 499 3.23 8.27 18.85
CA LYS A 499 3.69 7.99 20.23
C LYS A 499 2.52 7.77 21.18
N GLU A 500 1.50 8.63 21.14
CA GLU A 500 0.30 8.50 21.96
C GLU A 500 -0.48 7.21 21.66
N ASN A 501 -0.63 6.86 20.37
CA ASN A 501 -1.28 5.62 19.97
C ASN A 501 -0.51 4.38 20.45
N ALA A 502 0.83 4.44 20.48
CA ALA A 502 1.67 3.34 20.97
C ALA A 502 1.50 3.12 22.48
N LEU A 503 1.38 4.19 23.26
CA LEU A 503 1.12 4.13 24.70
C LEU A 503 -0.29 3.57 25.03
N ASN A 504 -1.26 3.85 24.17
CA ASN A 504 -2.66 3.46 24.33
C ASN A 504 -2.99 2.12 23.64
N ASP A 505 -2.00 1.42 23.06
CA ASP A 505 -2.23 0.13 22.38
C ASP A 505 -2.58 -0.97 23.40
N SER A 506 -3.88 -1.09 23.71
CA SER A 506 -4.45 -2.15 24.55
C SER A 506 -4.52 -3.52 23.86
N GLY A 507 -4.01 -3.64 22.63
CA GLY A 507 -4.10 -4.86 21.82
C GLY A 507 -5.49 -5.16 21.24
N THR A 508 -6.42 -4.20 21.27
CA THR A 508 -7.80 -4.38 20.80
C THR A 508 -8.01 -4.00 19.33
N GLY A 509 -6.96 -3.58 18.63
CA GLY A 509 -7.02 -3.16 17.22
C GLY A 509 -7.65 -1.79 17.03
N ARG A 510 -7.34 -1.14 15.93
CA ARG A 510 -7.96 0.14 15.54
C ARG A 510 -9.42 -0.08 15.16
N LYS A 511 -10.30 0.72 15.74
CA LYS A 511 -11.57 1.08 15.11
C LYS A 511 -11.25 2.26 14.18
N CYS A 512 -11.33 2.04 12.88
CA CYS A 512 -11.36 3.15 11.91
C CYS A 512 -12.69 3.84 11.99
#